data_16528ef96728a3b1ec09cb2215646478
#
_entry.id   16528ef96728a3b1ec09cb2215646478
#
_cell.length_a   1.000
_cell.length_b   1.000
_cell.length_c   1.000
_cell.angle_alpha   90.00
_cell.angle_beta   90.00
_cell.angle_gamma   90.00
#
_symmetry.space_group_name_H-M   'P 1'
#
loop_
_entity.id
_entity.type
_entity.pdbx_description
1 polymer ?
#
loop_
_entity_poly.entity_id
_entity_poly.type
_entity_poly.pdbx_seq_one_letter_code
_entity_poly.pdbx_strand_id
1 'polypeptide(L)'
;PTAVYTVPLGVILPKDVDNLLLPVPVSGSHIGFSTLRMEPCWMALGQAAGITAALAIDKGVKVRNVDIPSLQDILIKQKATLIYFRDVKPTDDAFPLVQYLGLRGYLPDWNASLQQPIDESTLRNWSNLCGTQLKATPGQTTRLKVLTDIYKLQSERTGLF
;
A
#
# COMPACT_ATOMS: atom_id res chain seq x y z
N PRO A 1 -11.12 13.79 16.10
CA PRO A 1 -11.10 12.56 15.29
C PRO A 1 -9.64 12.23 14.93
N THR A 2 -9.27 10.97 15.11
CA THR A 2 -7.93 10.51 14.72
C THR A 2 -7.85 10.50 13.18
N ALA A 3 -6.79 11.08 12.62
CA ALA A 3 -6.55 10.99 11.19
C ALA A 3 -6.36 9.53 10.77
N VAL A 4 -6.76 9.19 9.54
CA VAL A 4 -6.48 7.86 8.97
C VAL A 4 -4.98 7.71 8.76
N TYR A 5 -4.42 6.54 9.05
CA TYR A 5 -3.01 6.25 8.88
C TYR A 5 -2.79 4.79 8.51
N THR A 6 -1.62 4.46 7.99
CA THR A 6 -1.20 3.09 7.71
C THR A 6 -0.45 2.51 8.89
N VAL A 7 -0.53 1.20 9.08
CA VAL A 7 0.16 0.48 10.17
C VAL A 7 1.38 -0.22 9.59
N PRO A 8 2.60 0.09 10.05
CA PRO A 8 3.81 -0.55 9.54
C PRO A 8 3.94 -1.99 10.05
N LEU A 9 4.52 -2.89 9.24
CA LEU A 9 4.77 -4.29 9.62
C LEU A 9 5.56 -4.41 10.92
N GLY A 10 6.44 -3.45 11.20
CA GLY A 10 7.28 -3.44 12.40
C GLY A 10 6.53 -3.54 13.73
N VAL A 11 5.23 -3.17 13.77
CA VAL A 11 4.45 -3.26 15.02
C VAL A 11 4.18 -4.70 15.48
N ILE A 12 4.25 -5.67 14.56
CA ILE A 12 4.06 -7.10 14.86
C ILE A 12 5.39 -7.88 14.96
N LEU A 13 6.53 -7.21 14.80
CA LEU A 13 7.86 -7.81 14.86
C LEU A 13 8.52 -7.50 16.21
N PRO A 14 8.69 -8.46 17.11
CA PRO A 14 9.38 -8.24 18.38
C PRO A 14 10.85 -7.90 18.13
N LYS A 15 11.42 -7.02 18.99
CA LYS A 15 12.74 -6.43 18.76
C LYS A 15 13.89 -7.45 18.78
N ASP A 16 13.88 -8.36 19.75
CA ASP A 16 15.03 -9.22 20.06
C ASP A 16 14.72 -10.72 19.83
N VAL A 17 13.64 -11.02 19.09
CA VAL A 17 13.23 -12.39 18.79
C VAL A 17 13.06 -12.55 17.29
N ASP A 18 13.74 -13.53 16.71
CA ASP A 18 13.61 -13.88 15.31
C ASP A 18 12.44 -14.85 15.09
N ASN A 19 11.87 -14.79 13.87
CA ASN A 19 10.85 -15.71 13.38
C ASN A 19 9.58 -15.80 14.26
N LEU A 20 9.26 -14.70 14.95
CA LEU A 20 8.03 -14.54 15.72
C LEU A 20 7.25 -13.32 15.17
N LEU A 21 5.94 -13.50 15.02
CA LEU A 21 4.99 -12.45 14.60
C LEU A 21 3.89 -12.35 15.65
N LEU A 22 3.61 -11.13 16.11
CA LEU A 22 2.70 -10.86 17.23
C LEU A 22 1.57 -9.91 16.77
N PRO A 23 0.54 -10.40 16.06
CA PRO A 23 -0.51 -9.54 15.49
C PRO A 23 -1.50 -8.97 16.53
N VAL A 24 -1.53 -9.48 17.75
CA VAL A 24 -2.41 -9.03 18.84
C VAL A 24 -1.65 -8.19 19.87
N PRO A 25 -0.58 -8.70 20.51
CA PRO A 25 0.24 -7.90 21.42
C PRO A 25 1.23 -7.02 20.64
N VAL A 26 0.67 -6.11 19.85
CA VAL A 26 1.45 -5.25 18.96
C VAL A 26 2.32 -4.24 19.71
N SER A 27 3.45 -3.89 19.11
CA SER A 27 4.33 -2.85 19.65
C SER A 27 3.78 -1.45 19.30
N GLY A 28 3.64 -0.61 20.30
CA GLY A 28 3.17 0.77 20.14
C GLY A 28 3.31 1.57 21.41
N SER A 29 3.32 2.90 21.28
CA SER A 29 3.16 3.78 22.43
C SER A 29 1.78 3.60 23.06
N HIS A 30 1.58 4.08 24.28
CA HIS A 30 0.27 4.05 24.94
C HIS A 30 -0.82 4.71 24.08
N ILE A 31 -0.52 5.84 23.45
CA ILE A 31 -1.44 6.54 22.54
C ILE A 31 -1.67 5.72 21.26
N GLY A 32 -0.61 5.20 20.63
CA GLY A 32 -0.72 4.37 19.43
C GLY A 32 -1.52 3.10 19.67
N PHE A 33 -1.32 2.44 20.80
CA PHE A 33 -2.07 1.23 21.16
C PHE A 33 -3.57 1.49 21.32
N SER A 34 -3.99 2.70 21.67
CA SER A 34 -5.41 3.05 21.79
C SER A 34 -6.20 2.81 20.49
N THR A 35 -5.54 2.89 19.32
CA THR A 35 -6.13 2.61 18.01
C THR A 35 -5.80 1.21 17.48
N LEU A 36 -4.64 0.66 17.83
CA LEU A 36 -4.20 -0.66 17.38
C LEU A 36 -4.86 -1.83 18.14
N ARG A 37 -5.52 -1.58 19.26
CA ARG A 37 -6.14 -2.59 20.12
C ARG A 37 -7.51 -3.11 19.65
N MET A 38 -7.99 -2.65 18.51
CA MET A 38 -9.30 -3.02 17.97
C MET A 38 -9.22 -4.35 17.21
N GLU A 39 -10.17 -5.26 17.45
CA GLU A 39 -10.20 -6.58 16.82
C GLU A 39 -10.12 -6.56 15.27
N PRO A 40 -10.81 -5.68 14.55
CA PRO A 40 -10.64 -5.61 13.10
C PRO A 40 -9.21 -5.28 12.65
N CYS A 41 -8.49 -4.47 13.43
CA CYS A 41 -7.07 -4.20 13.19
C CYS A 41 -6.24 -5.46 13.39
N TRP A 42 -6.48 -6.22 14.46
CA TRP A 42 -5.78 -7.49 14.71
C TRP A 42 -6.04 -8.54 13.65
N MET A 43 -7.26 -8.60 13.11
CA MET A 43 -7.59 -9.48 11.97
C MET A 43 -6.76 -9.13 10.73
N ALA A 44 -6.67 -7.85 10.39
CA ALA A 44 -5.85 -7.38 9.26
C ALA A 44 -4.34 -7.64 9.50
N LEU A 45 -3.85 -7.40 10.71
CA LEU A 45 -2.47 -7.72 11.11
C LEU A 45 -2.21 -9.23 11.10
N GLY A 46 -3.20 -10.05 11.47
CA GLY A 46 -3.13 -11.50 11.39
C GLY A 46 -2.99 -12.00 9.95
N GLN A 47 -3.74 -11.43 9.01
CA GLN A 47 -3.59 -11.70 7.57
C GLN A 47 -2.17 -11.35 7.10
N ALA A 48 -1.68 -10.15 7.43
CA ALA A 48 -0.33 -9.73 7.09
C ALA A 48 0.74 -10.64 7.70
N ALA A 49 0.56 -11.05 8.97
CA ALA A 49 1.46 -11.98 9.66
C ALA A 49 1.53 -13.35 8.96
N GLY A 50 0.38 -13.92 8.60
CA GLY A 50 0.31 -15.21 7.90
C GLY A 50 1.04 -15.17 6.56
N ILE A 51 0.82 -14.13 5.75
CA ILE A 51 1.51 -13.96 4.46
C ILE A 51 3.01 -13.73 4.66
N THR A 52 3.39 -12.92 5.66
CA THR A 52 4.80 -12.69 6.01
C THR A 52 5.50 -14.00 6.38
N ALA A 53 4.87 -14.84 7.19
CA ALA A 53 5.41 -16.15 7.57
C ALA A 53 5.57 -17.07 6.34
N ALA A 54 4.56 -17.13 5.48
CA ALA A 54 4.60 -17.93 4.26
C ALA A 54 5.74 -17.47 3.31
N LEU A 55 5.87 -16.17 3.08
CA LEU A 55 6.95 -15.60 2.28
C LEU A 55 8.33 -15.88 2.87
N ALA A 56 8.46 -15.77 4.20
CA ALA A 56 9.72 -16.04 4.89
C ALA A 56 10.16 -17.49 4.70
N ILE A 57 9.23 -18.45 4.80
CA ILE A 57 9.49 -19.88 4.58
C ILE A 57 9.84 -20.12 3.11
N ASP A 58 9.04 -19.61 2.17
CA ASP A 58 9.26 -19.80 0.73
C ASP A 58 10.61 -19.26 0.26
N LYS A 59 11.04 -18.11 0.79
CA LYS A 59 12.31 -17.46 0.44
C LYS A 59 13.50 -17.89 1.30
N GLY A 60 13.29 -18.70 2.34
CA GLY A 60 14.34 -19.08 3.27
C GLY A 60 14.95 -17.92 4.04
N VAL A 61 14.16 -16.88 4.35
CA VAL A 61 14.61 -15.68 5.05
C VAL A 61 13.94 -15.52 6.41
N LYS A 62 14.51 -14.70 7.30
CA LYS A 62 13.83 -14.33 8.54
C LYS A 62 12.59 -13.48 8.24
N VAL A 63 11.54 -13.56 9.08
CA VAL A 63 10.31 -12.76 8.92
C VAL A 63 10.58 -11.26 8.86
N ARG A 64 11.65 -10.81 9.52
CA ARG A 64 12.11 -9.42 9.50
C ARG A 64 12.69 -8.97 8.15
N ASN A 65 13.17 -9.91 7.34
CA ASN A 65 13.84 -9.67 6.07
C ASN A 65 12.94 -9.95 4.86
N VAL A 66 11.64 -10.16 5.09
CA VAL A 66 10.67 -10.32 4.01
C VAL A 66 10.59 -9.04 3.19
N ASP A 67 10.57 -9.19 1.88
CA ASP A 67 10.41 -8.09 0.94
C ASP A 67 9.02 -7.45 1.08
N ILE A 68 8.97 -6.19 1.52
CA ILE A 68 7.71 -5.48 1.77
C ILE A 68 6.88 -5.29 0.50
N PRO A 69 7.43 -4.90 -0.65
CA PRO A 69 6.69 -4.88 -1.91
C PRO A 69 5.98 -6.19 -2.24
N SER A 70 6.65 -7.33 -2.13
CA SER A 70 6.03 -8.65 -2.36
C SER A 70 4.89 -8.94 -1.39
N LEU A 71 5.05 -8.61 -0.11
CA LEU A 71 3.98 -8.72 0.88
C LEU A 71 2.77 -7.84 0.52
N GLN A 72 3.03 -6.58 0.15
CA GLN A 72 1.98 -5.64 -0.24
C GLN A 72 1.21 -6.14 -1.47
N ASP A 73 1.88 -6.66 -2.47
CA ASP A 73 1.27 -7.19 -3.68
C ASP A 73 0.31 -8.35 -3.40
N ILE A 74 0.72 -9.30 -2.54
CA ILE A 74 -0.15 -10.40 -2.15
C ILE A 74 -1.37 -9.90 -1.39
N LEU A 75 -1.18 -8.97 -0.46
CA LEU A 75 -2.27 -8.36 0.29
C LEU A 75 -3.26 -7.63 -0.63
N ILE A 76 -2.77 -6.85 -1.60
CA ILE A 76 -3.59 -6.14 -2.58
C ILE A 76 -4.37 -7.12 -3.46
N LYS A 77 -3.74 -8.21 -3.93
CA LYS A 77 -4.42 -9.29 -4.68
C LYS A 77 -5.54 -9.94 -3.88
N GLN A 78 -5.40 -10.02 -2.56
CA GLN A 78 -6.42 -10.49 -1.63
C GLN A 78 -7.43 -9.41 -1.23
N LYS A 79 -7.42 -8.25 -1.88
CA LYS A 79 -8.32 -7.10 -1.62
C LYS A 79 -8.17 -6.49 -0.21
N ALA A 80 -7.02 -6.67 0.43
CA ALA A 80 -6.71 -5.97 1.68
C ALA A 80 -6.55 -4.47 1.44
N THR A 81 -7.14 -3.67 2.32
CA THR A 81 -6.98 -2.21 2.28
C THR A 81 -5.72 -1.83 3.06
N LEU A 82 -4.68 -1.42 2.35
CA LEU A 82 -3.40 -1.00 2.93
C LEU A 82 -3.31 0.51 3.13
N ILE A 83 -3.99 1.26 2.27
CA ILE A 83 -4.14 2.72 2.37
C ILE A 83 -5.59 3.10 2.08
N TYR A 84 -6.14 3.99 2.91
CA TYR A 84 -7.54 4.37 2.82
C TYR A 84 -7.78 5.45 1.75
N PHE A 85 -8.83 5.24 0.93
CA PHE A 85 -9.40 6.26 0.06
C PHE A 85 -10.91 6.31 0.25
N ARG A 86 -11.49 7.50 0.24
CA ARG A 86 -12.94 7.70 0.43
C ARG A 86 -13.74 7.30 -0.80
N ASP A 87 -13.15 7.48 -1.97
CA ASP A 87 -13.76 7.36 -3.29
C ASP A 87 -13.36 6.09 -4.05
N VAL A 88 -12.66 5.14 -3.40
CA VAL A 88 -12.29 3.86 -3.99
C VAL A 88 -12.57 2.73 -3.01
N LYS A 89 -13.36 1.75 -3.44
CA LYS A 89 -13.75 0.58 -2.64
C LYS A 89 -12.98 -0.67 -3.06
N PRO A 90 -12.86 -1.69 -2.20
CA PRO A 90 -12.23 -2.97 -2.56
C PRO A 90 -12.90 -3.71 -3.74
N THR A 91 -14.15 -3.36 -4.05
CA THR A 91 -14.92 -3.91 -5.19
C THR A 91 -14.62 -3.23 -6.51
N ASP A 92 -13.95 -2.07 -6.51
CA ASP A 92 -13.70 -1.30 -7.72
C ASP A 92 -12.51 -1.89 -8.50
N ASP A 93 -12.60 -1.90 -9.83
CA ASP A 93 -11.53 -2.42 -10.70
C ASP A 93 -10.21 -1.67 -10.52
N ALA A 94 -10.29 -0.37 -10.21
CA ALA A 94 -9.13 0.46 -9.95
C ALA A 94 -8.50 0.24 -8.56
N PHE A 95 -9.12 -0.54 -7.67
CA PHE A 95 -8.64 -0.72 -6.30
C PHE A 95 -7.18 -1.19 -6.23
N PRO A 96 -6.73 -2.25 -6.93
CA PRO A 96 -5.35 -2.70 -6.85
C PRO A 96 -4.35 -1.62 -7.26
N LEU A 97 -4.63 -0.93 -8.37
CA LEU A 97 -3.82 0.17 -8.89
C LEU A 97 -3.71 1.32 -7.89
N VAL A 98 -4.83 1.71 -7.28
CA VAL A 98 -4.88 2.82 -6.31
C VAL A 98 -4.14 2.45 -5.03
N GLN A 99 -4.29 1.23 -4.51
CA GLN A 99 -3.53 0.74 -3.35
C GLN A 99 -2.02 0.75 -3.65
N TYR A 100 -1.61 0.19 -4.79
CA TYR A 100 -0.23 0.09 -5.19
C TYR A 100 0.45 1.47 -5.33
N LEU A 101 -0.18 2.39 -6.07
CA LEU A 101 0.37 3.72 -6.32
C LEU A 101 0.22 4.66 -5.13
N GLY A 102 -0.85 4.51 -4.34
CA GLY A 102 -1.05 5.27 -3.11
C GLY A 102 0.07 5.02 -2.10
N LEU A 103 0.46 3.75 -1.89
CA LEU A 103 1.59 3.37 -1.03
C LEU A 103 2.94 3.92 -1.51
N ARG A 104 3.06 4.31 -2.78
CA ARG A 104 4.26 4.88 -3.40
C ARG A 104 4.22 6.41 -3.50
N GLY A 105 3.22 7.05 -2.85
CA GLY A 105 3.15 8.50 -2.72
C GLY A 105 2.54 9.25 -3.92
N TYR A 106 1.98 8.54 -4.91
CA TYR A 106 1.31 9.21 -6.03
C TYR A 106 0.01 9.91 -5.64
N LEU A 107 -0.64 9.44 -4.59
CA LEU A 107 -1.94 9.91 -4.11
C LEU A 107 -1.81 10.40 -2.67
N PRO A 108 -1.45 11.68 -2.44
CA PRO A 108 -1.20 12.20 -1.09
C PRO A 108 -2.48 12.46 -0.29
N ASP A 109 -3.62 12.57 -0.96
CA ASP A 109 -4.91 12.88 -0.36
C ASP A 109 -5.77 11.62 -0.13
N TRP A 110 -6.80 11.76 0.70
CA TRP A 110 -7.79 10.70 0.96
C TRP A 110 -8.79 10.45 -0.18
N ASN A 111 -8.69 11.18 -1.27
CA ASN A 111 -9.47 11.00 -2.49
C ASN A 111 -8.52 10.75 -3.65
N ALA A 112 -8.70 9.65 -4.34
CA ALA A 112 -7.93 9.33 -5.55
C ALA A 112 -8.36 10.22 -6.73
N SER A 113 -9.64 10.65 -6.74
CA SER A 113 -10.24 11.55 -7.75
C SER A 113 -9.99 11.08 -9.18
N LEU A 114 -10.16 9.78 -9.42
CA LEU A 114 -9.72 9.08 -10.63
C LEU A 114 -10.29 9.66 -11.94
N GLN A 115 -11.53 10.15 -11.89
CA GLN A 115 -12.22 10.68 -13.07
C GLN A 115 -11.90 12.15 -13.35
N GLN A 116 -11.23 12.83 -12.43
CA GLN A 116 -10.84 14.22 -12.65
C GLN A 116 -9.71 14.32 -13.69
N PRO A 117 -9.73 15.38 -14.51
CA PRO A 117 -8.60 15.70 -15.38
C PRO A 117 -7.34 15.95 -14.53
N ILE A 118 -6.19 15.49 -15.02
CA ILE A 118 -4.92 15.77 -14.35
C ILE A 118 -4.50 17.23 -14.61
N ASP A 119 -4.05 17.91 -13.58
CA ASP A 119 -3.44 19.23 -13.69
C ASP A 119 -1.93 19.13 -13.99
N GLU A 120 -1.34 20.24 -14.43
CA GLU A 120 0.06 20.27 -14.83
C GLU A 120 1.02 19.99 -13.67
N SER A 121 0.70 20.48 -12.47
CA SER A 121 1.53 20.29 -11.28
C SER A 121 1.55 18.83 -10.83
N THR A 122 0.41 18.18 -10.82
CA THR A 122 0.26 16.75 -10.52
C THR A 122 0.99 15.90 -11.56
N LEU A 123 0.84 16.20 -12.85
CA LEU A 123 1.52 15.47 -13.92
C LEU A 123 3.04 15.56 -13.80
N ARG A 124 3.56 16.75 -13.50
CA ARG A 124 5.00 16.98 -13.26
C ARG A 124 5.49 16.19 -12.06
N ASN A 125 4.74 16.22 -10.95
CA ASN A 125 5.10 15.49 -9.75
C ASN A 125 5.11 13.96 -10.01
N TRP A 126 4.10 13.43 -10.68
CA TRP A 126 4.03 12.01 -11.02
C TRP A 126 5.13 11.59 -12.00
N SER A 127 5.50 12.45 -12.96
CA SER A 127 6.64 12.21 -13.85
C SER A 127 7.95 12.09 -13.07
N ASN A 128 8.16 12.96 -12.09
CA ASN A 128 9.34 12.92 -11.22
C ASN A 128 9.38 11.64 -10.38
N LEU A 129 8.26 11.25 -9.76
CA LEU A 129 8.15 10.02 -8.97
C LEU A 129 8.37 8.76 -9.84
N CYS A 130 7.86 8.77 -11.07
CA CYS A 130 8.02 7.66 -12.02
C CYS A 130 9.43 7.59 -12.63
N GLY A 131 10.20 8.66 -12.58
CA GLY A 131 11.50 8.79 -13.26
C GLY A 131 11.39 8.78 -14.78
N THR A 132 10.22 9.12 -15.31
CA THR A 132 9.94 9.12 -16.77
C THR A 132 8.94 10.22 -17.08
N GLN A 133 9.15 10.95 -18.16
CA GLN A 133 8.19 11.95 -18.62
C GLN A 133 6.91 11.28 -19.10
N LEU A 134 5.81 11.54 -18.40
CA LEU A 134 4.50 11.00 -18.73
C LEU A 134 3.86 11.78 -19.87
N LYS A 135 3.27 11.07 -20.82
CA LYS A 135 2.55 11.66 -21.95
C LYS A 135 1.08 11.82 -21.61
N ALA A 136 0.66 13.01 -21.20
CA ALA A 136 -0.72 13.34 -20.92
C ALA A 136 -0.97 14.82 -21.24
N THR A 137 -2.21 15.16 -21.60
CA THR A 137 -2.63 16.54 -21.81
C THR A 137 -3.35 17.04 -20.56
N PRO A 138 -2.76 17.99 -19.80
CA PRO A 138 -3.42 18.58 -18.63
C PRO A 138 -4.81 19.14 -18.99
N GLY A 139 -5.78 18.98 -18.10
CA GLY A 139 -7.17 19.41 -18.32
C GLY A 139 -8.01 18.50 -19.21
N GLN A 140 -7.41 17.53 -19.94
CA GLN A 140 -8.13 16.62 -20.84
C GLN A 140 -7.97 15.14 -20.45
N THR A 141 -6.77 14.74 -20.03
CA THR A 141 -6.50 13.34 -19.64
C THR A 141 -6.90 13.11 -18.19
N THR A 142 -7.66 12.05 -17.93
CA THR A 142 -8.08 11.70 -16.56
C THR A 142 -6.90 11.17 -15.73
N ARG A 143 -6.97 11.38 -14.42
CA ARG A 143 -5.99 10.83 -13.45
C ARG A 143 -5.89 9.31 -13.56
N LEU A 144 -7.04 8.60 -13.72
CA LEU A 144 -7.08 7.15 -13.90
C LEU A 144 -6.22 6.70 -15.07
N LYS A 145 -6.33 7.36 -16.23
CA LYS A 145 -5.55 6.99 -17.41
C LYS A 145 -4.04 7.11 -17.15
N VAL A 146 -3.61 8.21 -16.56
CA VAL A 146 -2.19 8.43 -16.25
C VAL A 146 -1.68 7.43 -15.21
N LEU A 147 -2.45 7.18 -14.15
CA LEU A 147 -2.10 6.17 -13.14
C LEU A 147 -2.01 4.76 -13.73
N THR A 148 -2.90 4.43 -14.67
CA THR A 148 -2.85 3.14 -15.37
C THR A 148 -1.56 2.99 -16.19
N ASP A 149 -1.15 4.05 -16.86
CA ASP A 149 0.10 4.04 -17.63
C ASP A 149 1.33 3.91 -16.70
N ILE A 150 1.34 4.62 -15.57
CA ILE A 150 2.39 4.49 -14.55
C ILE A 150 2.43 3.06 -13.99
N TYR A 151 1.28 2.49 -13.66
CA TYR A 151 1.19 1.14 -13.09
C TYR A 151 1.75 0.10 -14.05
N LYS A 152 1.45 0.19 -15.35
CA LYS A 152 2.03 -0.69 -16.39
C LYS A 152 3.54 -0.54 -16.46
N LEU A 153 4.06 0.69 -16.53
CA LEU A 153 5.49 0.95 -16.58
C LEU A 153 6.25 0.39 -15.36
N GLN A 154 5.64 0.48 -14.19
CA GLN A 154 6.27 -0.03 -12.95
C GLN A 154 6.18 -1.54 -12.84
N SER A 155 5.07 -2.16 -13.24
CA SER A 155 4.91 -3.61 -13.22
C SER A 155 5.86 -4.31 -14.21
N GLU A 156 6.08 -3.74 -15.39
CA GLU A 156 7.08 -4.25 -16.34
C GLU A 156 8.52 -4.20 -15.80
N ARG A 157 8.86 -3.16 -15.01
CA ARG A 157 10.18 -3.01 -14.39
C ARG A 157 10.42 -3.97 -13.22
N THR A 158 9.37 -4.36 -12.52
CA THR A 158 9.49 -5.19 -11.31
C THR A 158 9.20 -6.67 -11.54
N GLY A 159 8.76 -7.06 -12.73
CA GLY A 159 8.41 -8.45 -13.06
C GLY A 159 7.22 -8.98 -12.23
N LEU A 160 6.32 -8.12 -11.81
CA LEU A 160 5.24 -8.40 -10.86
C LEU A 160 4.00 -9.08 -11.48
N PHE A 161 4.05 -9.52 -12.75
CA PHE A 161 2.99 -10.30 -13.41
C PHE A 161 3.56 -11.43 -14.25
#